data_9d552d7e10f01b38d404630080fd91a5
#
_entry.id   9d552d7e10f01b38d404630080fd91a5
#
_cell.length_a   1.000
_cell.length_b   1.000
_cell.length_c   1.000
_cell.angle_alpha   90.00
_cell.angle_beta   90.00
_cell.angle_gamma   90.00
#
_symmetry.space_group_name_H-M   'P 1'
#
loop_
_entity.id
_entity.type
_entity.pdbx_description
1 polymer ?
#
loop_
_entity_poly.entity_id
_entity_poly.type
_entity_poly.pdbx_seq_one_letter_code
_entity_poly.pdbx_strand_id
1 'polypeptide(L)'
;MRRRLVCIAVILIVAVSAASAVSTDWFRNTLDADGKALYDKIGKAVLKCEECVPGVGYDSEECQRIYSGYLDDHPGIFWVEPGITYRTVTLGNRKTNSIVFNYTHQDNLAADQKTFVKLVDQFSRNLKQYDNDWIKLYHIFSYLSKTITYSLDYMDQSMWSVFFDGIGVCAGFARSFQYLALLEGIPSVVVHGWGREPDGTKGEPHLWVMAKIGDSWYHFDPTWGKYDDDNSIKYTYFCRSQKYMEQTHIIDMRYPIPAANDDTMSYASIRHRYIEKYSAEGFAKILADAVKRGDMTFTVEFSSLSEMTKAYQDLFVNRNFLNMIYQLDDAEILSYNHFEYEDSLSMKIIMI
;
A
#
# COMPACT_ATOMS: atom_id res chain seq x y z
N MET A 1 28.44 -28.46 25.85
CA MET A 1 28.20 -27.12 25.34
C MET A 1 27.98 -27.03 23.80
N ARG A 2 28.58 -27.89 22.95
CA ARG A 2 28.43 -27.82 21.47
C ARG A 2 27.04 -28.19 20.92
N ARG A 3 26.25 -29.03 21.60
CA ARG A 3 24.92 -29.45 21.10
C ARG A 3 23.80 -28.42 21.25
N ARG A 4 23.90 -27.48 22.19
CA ARG A 4 22.87 -26.42 22.36
C ARG A 4 22.99 -25.28 21.34
N LEU A 5 24.22 -24.96 20.91
CA LEU A 5 24.47 -23.96 19.87
C LEU A 5 23.98 -24.39 18.48
N VAL A 6 24.07 -25.71 18.16
CA VAL A 6 23.59 -26.24 16.88
C VAL A 6 22.06 -26.20 16.79
N CYS A 7 21.33 -26.47 17.89
CA CYS A 7 19.88 -26.40 17.90
C CYS A 7 19.33 -24.97 17.75
N ILE A 8 20.03 -23.98 18.35
CA ILE A 8 19.66 -22.56 18.21
C ILE A 8 19.90 -22.07 16.78
N ALA A 9 21.01 -22.45 16.15
CA ALA A 9 21.29 -22.09 14.76
C ALA A 9 20.29 -22.71 13.76
N VAL A 10 19.83 -23.93 13.99
CA VAL A 10 18.83 -24.60 13.12
C VAL A 10 17.46 -23.97 13.27
N ILE A 11 17.06 -23.56 14.50
CA ILE A 11 15.80 -22.87 14.73
C ILE A 11 15.84 -21.45 14.13
N LEU A 12 16.95 -20.73 14.23
CA LEU A 12 17.17 -19.43 13.60
C LEU A 12 17.02 -19.51 12.08
N ILE A 13 17.67 -20.50 11.43
CA ILE A 13 17.60 -20.71 9.97
C ILE A 13 16.16 -21.00 9.50
N VAL A 14 15.40 -21.79 10.25
CA VAL A 14 14.02 -22.14 9.90
C VAL A 14 13.07 -20.95 10.09
N ALA A 15 13.25 -20.14 11.14
CA ALA A 15 12.44 -18.94 11.37
C ALA A 15 12.73 -17.83 10.35
N VAL A 16 14.01 -17.57 10.05
CA VAL A 16 14.44 -16.64 8.98
C VAL A 16 13.86 -17.06 7.63
N SER A 17 13.81 -18.39 7.32
CA SER A 17 13.26 -18.88 6.07
C SER A 17 11.75 -18.67 5.94
N ALA A 18 10.98 -18.68 7.01
CA ALA A 18 9.52 -18.53 6.95
C ALA A 18 9.08 -17.07 6.71
N ALA A 19 9.68 -16.10 7.40
CA ALA A 19 9.36 -14.68 7.21
C ALA A 19 9.91 -14.14 5.87
N SER A 20 11.07 -14.61 5.42
CA SER A 20 11.69 -14.23 4.14
C SER A 20 11.22 -15.06 2.94
N ALA A 21 10.38 -16.07 3.14
CA ALA A 21 9.83 -16.90 2.05
C ALA A 21 8.77 -16.16 1.21
N VAL A 22 8.17 -15.11 1.75
CA VAL A 22 7.23 -14.25 1.02
C VAL A 22 8.03 -13.15 0.35
N SER A 23 8.27 -13.31 -0.94
CA SER A 23 9.10 -12.38 -1.72
C SER A 23 8.67 -12.35 -3.18
N THR A 24 9.15 -11.33 -3.88
CA THR A 24 9.11 -11.22 -5.34
C THR A 24 10.53 -10.96 -5.85
N ASP A 25 10.75 -11.19 -7.12
CA ASP A 25 12.00 -10.81 -7.80
C ASP A 25 11.78 -9.64 -8.76
N TRP A 26 10.70 -8.87 -8.59
CA TRP A 26 10.31 -7.83 -9.53
C TRP A 26 11.44 -6.82 -9.75
N PHE A 27 11.89 -6.16 -8.69
CA PHE A 27 12.95 -5.16 -8.80
C PHE A 27 14.28 -5.78 -9.22
N ARG A 28 14.66 -6.92 -8.64
CA ARG A 28 15.88 -7.65 -9.00
C ARG A 28 15.95 -7.92 -10.51
N ASN A 29 14.83 -8.28 -11.14
CA ASN A 29 14.78 -8.58 -12.57
C ASN A 29 15.00 -7.36 -13.48
N THR A 30 14.84 -6.15 -12.96
CA THR A 30 15.12 -4.90 -13.70
C THR A 30 16.60 -4.51 -13.71
N LEU A 31 17.41 -5.10 -12.83
CA LEU A 31 18.83 -4.80 -12.69
C LEU A 31 19.69 -5.47 -13.78
N ASP A 32 20.80 -4.83 -14.11
CA ASP A 32 21.88 -5.44 -14.89
C ASP A 32 22.66 -6.51 -14.06
N ALA A 33 23.68 -7.10 -14.65
CA ALA A 33 24.45 -8.17 -13.99
C ALA A 33 25.17 -7.70 -12.72
N ASP A 34 25.74 -6.49 -12.74
CA ASP A 34 26.47 -5.94 -11.58
C ASP A 34 25.49 -5.50 -10.48
N GLY A 35 24.37 -4.91 -10.84
CA GLY A 35 23.27 -4.58 -9.92
C GLY A 35 22.71 -5.84 -9.24
N LYS A 36 22.46 -6.92 -9.99
CA LYS A 36 22.06 -8.20 -9.43
C LYS A 36 23.09 -8.79 -8.47
N ALA A 37 24.39 -8.66 -8.81
CA ALA A 37 25.44 -9.15 -7.93
C ALA A 37 25.50 -8.35 -6.60
N LEU A 38 25.29 -7.03 -6.64
CA LEU A 38 25.20 -6.22 -5.43
C LEU A 38 23.92 -6.56 -4.63
N TYR A 39 22.78 -6.66 -5.28
CA TYR A 39 21.50 -7.05 -4.67
C TYR A 39 21.63 -8.39 -3.92
N ASP A 40 22.24 -9.40 -4.55
CA ASP A 40 22.43 -10.73 -3.92
C ASP A 40 23.41 -10.67 -2.74
N LYS A 41 24.45 -9.81 -2.78
CA LYS A 41 25.35 -9.56 -1.64
C LYS A 41 24.63 -8.89 -0.46
N ILE A 42 23.78 -7.89 -0.76
CA ILE A 42 22.93 -7.21 0.22
C ILE A 42 22.03 -8.25 0.89
N GLY A 43 21.34 -9.06 0.11
CA GLY A 43 20.44 -10.09 0.64
C GLY A 43 21.14 -11.08 1.58
N LYS A 44 22.32 -11.55 1.21
CA LYS A 44 23.12 -12.43 2.06
C LYS A 44 23.53 -11.78 3.37
N ALA A 45 23.93 -10.50 3.33
CA ALA A 45 24.33 -9.74 4.50
C ALA A 45 23.14 -9.48 5.45
N VAL A 46 22.00 -9.02 4.90
CA VAL A 46 20.79 -8.73 5.68
C VAL A 46 20.23 -9.99 6.36
N LEU A 47 20.18 -11.12 5.66
CA LEU A 47 19.69 -12.37 6.23
C LEU A 47 20.59 -12.94 7.33
N LYS A 48 21.88 -12.59 7.32
CA LYS A 48 22.84 -13.02 8.35
C LYS A 48 23.11 -11.95 9.42
N CYS A 49 22.46 -10.79 9.33
CA CYS A 49 22.72 -9.61 10.14
C CYS A 49 24.21 -9.21 10.11
N GLU A 50 24.85 -9.29 8.93
CA GLU A 50 26.22 -8.81 8.74
C GLU A 50 26.24 -7.28 8.74
N GLU A 51 27.19 -6.65 9.42
CA GLU A 51 27.24 -5.20 9.60
C GLU A 51 27.37 -4.44 8.27
N CYS A 52 28.10 -4.98 7.30
CA CYS A 52 28.34 -4.26 6.04
C CYS A 52 28.58 -5.16 4.83
N VAL A 53 28.42 -4.59 3.64
CA VAL A 53 28.87 -5.14 2.37
C VAL A 53 30.05 -4.27 1.85
N PRO A 54 31.28 -4.80 1.84
CA PRO A 54 32.45 -4.06 1.36
C PRO A 54 32.62 -4.18 -0.15
N GLY A 55 33.42 -3.27 -0.73
CA GLY A 55 33.84 -3.36 -2.13
C GLY A 55 32.75 -3.05 -3.12
N VAL A 56 31.82 -2.14 -2.80
CA VAL A 56 30.76 -1.72 -3.71
C VAL A 56 31.28 -0.79 -4.79
N GLY A 57 30.88 -1.02 -6.04
CA GLY A 57 31.29 -0.27 -7.21
C GLY A 57 30.39 0.91 -7.56
N TYR A 58 29.22 0.99 -6.99
CA TYR A 58 28.21 2.04 -7.20
C TYR A 58 28.41 3.21 -6.24
N ASP A 59 27.87 4.38 -6.56
CA ASP A 59 27.76 5.51 -5.64
C ASP A 59 26.70 5.27 -4.55
N SER A 60 26.55 6.24 -3.65
CA SER A 60 25.64 6.09 -2.51
C SER A 60 24.18 6.08 -2.91
N GLU A 61 23.80 6.81 -3.96
CA GLU A 61 22.39 6.89 -4.41
C GLU A 61 21.97 5.56 -5.04
N GLU A 62 22.80 5.00 -5.92
CA GLU A 62 22.52 3.73 -6.55
C GLU A 62 22.57 2.55 -5.55
N CYS A 63 23.50 2.58 -4.58
CA CYS A 63 23.53 1.62 -3.49
C CYS A 63 22.23 1.66 -2.66
N GLN A 64 21.74 2.88 -2.32
CA GLN A 64 20.48 3.05 -1.61
C GLN A 64 19.30 2.55 -2.46
N ARG A 65 19.28 2.85 -3.76
CA ARG A 65 18.22 2.39 -4.67
C ARG A 65 18.15 0.86 -4.74
N ILE A 66 19.30 0.18 -4.90
CA ILE A 66 19.35 -1.28 -4.95
C ILE A 66 18.96 -1.90 -3.60
N TYR A 67 19.36 -1.28 -2.48
CA TYR A 67 18.96 -1.72 -1.16
C TYR A 67 17.46 -1.55 -0.90
N SER A 68 16.88 -0.40 -1.26
CA SER A 68 15.45 -0.17 -1.15
C SER A 68 14.65 -1.18 -1.97
N GLY A 69 15.06 -1.42 -3.22
CA GLY A 69 14.43 -2.42 -4.07
C GLY A 69 14.57 -3.86 -3.53
N TYR A 70 15.67 -4.17 -2.82
CA TYR A 70 15.79 -5.43 -2.10
C TYR A 70 14.74 -5.57 -0.99
N LEU A 71 14.52 -4.52 -0.21
CA LEU A 71 13.50 -4.52 0.84
C LEU A 71 12.07 -4.58 0.26
N ASP A 72 11.85 -3.98 -0.91
CA ASP A 72 10.57 -4.03 -1.60
C ASP A 72 10.27 -5.42 -2.19
N ASP A 73 11.29 -6.11 -2.69
CA ASP A 73 11.15 -7.51 -3.11
C ASP A 73 10.98 -8.49 -1.92
N HIS A 74 11.39 -8.08 -0.72
CA HIS A 74 11.37 -8.89 0.50
C HIS A 74 10.61 -8.18 1.64
N PRO A 75 9.31 -7.90 1.50
CA PRO A 75 8.55 -7.11 2.47
C PRO A 75 8.54 -7.69 3.89
N GLY A 76 8.77 -9.00 4.05
CA GLY A 76 8.87 -9.67 5.35
C GLY A 76 10.10 -9.33 6.18
N ILE A 77 11.05 -8.56 5.64
CA ILE A 77 12.26 -8.12 6.36
C ILE A 77 11.95 -6.84 7.13
N PHE A 78 11.77 -6.97 8.43
CA PHE A 78 11.45 -5.85 9.33
C PHE A 78 12.58 -5.48 10.31
N TRP A 79 13.66 -6.26 10.36
CA TRP A 79 14.73 -6.16 11.35
C TRP A 79 15.93 -5.32 10.93
N VAL A 80 15.83 -4.60 9.83
CA VAL A 80 16.84 -3.69 9.32
C VAL A 80 16.20 -2.36 8.92
N GLU A 81 16.89 -1.26 9.22
CA GLU A 81 16.42 0.08 8.84
C GLU A 81 16.43 0.27 7.32
N PRO A 82 15.51 1.08 6.75
CA PRO A 82 15.40 1.30 5.31
C PRO A 82 16.52 2.17 4.73
N GLY A 83 17.30 2.84 5.57
CA GLY A 83 18.45 3.66 5.17
C GLY A 83 19.78 2.93 5.33
N ILE A 84 20.73 3.18 4.45
CA ILE A 84 22.11 2.70 4.56
C ILE A 84 23.07 3.84 4.91
N THR A 85 24.18 3.49 5.56
CA THR A 85 25.34 4.38 5.64
C THR A 85 26.36 4.00 4.59
N TYR A 86 26.69 4.93 3.68
CA TYR A 86 27.72 4.74 2.67
C TYR A 86 29.06 5.21 3.21
N ARG A 87 30.04 4.29 3.36
CA ARG A 87 31.35 4.55 3.93
C ARG A 87 32.44 4.40 2.89
N THR A 88 33.29 5.40 2.76
CA THR A 88 34.53 5.35 1.96
C THR A 88 35.75 5.32 2.87
N VAL A 89 36.58 4.30 2.71
CA VAL A 89 37.88 4.19 3.39
C VAL A 89 38.99 4.39 2.37
N THR A 90 39.91 5.30 2.65
CA THR A 90 41.07 5.57 1.82
C THR A 90 42.34 5.12 2.55
N LEU A 91 43.08 4.19 1.93
CA LEU A 91 44.37 3.72 2.46
C LEU A 91 45.43 3.91 1.38
N GLY A 92 46.27 4.92 1.55
CA GLY A 92 47.19 5.36 0.49
C GLY A 92 46.42 5.79 -0.77
N ASN A 93 46.70 5.18 -1.90
CA ASN A 93 46.04 5.46 -3.18
C ASN A 93 44.79 4.57 -3.42
N ARG A 94 44.45 3.70 -2.49
CA ARG A 94 43.31 2.76 -2.64
C ARG A 94 42.09 3.27 -1.88
N LYS A 95 40.98 3.45 -2.60
CA LYS A 95 39.66 3.72 -2.05
C LYS A 95 38.83 2.45 -2.04
N THR A 96 38.13 2.20 -0.94
CA THR A 96 37.17 1.09 -0.84
C THR A 96 35.87 1.65 -0.27
N ASN A 97 34.78 1.42 -1.00
CA ASN A 97 33.45 1.82 -0.57
C ASN A 97 32.73 0.62 0.07
N SER A 98 31.87 0.89 1.01
CA SER A 98 31.03 -0.12 1.66
C SER A 98 29.69 0.48 2.03
N ILE A 99 28.65 -0.34 2.02
CA ILE A 99 27.36 -0.06 2.63
C ILE A 99 27.32 -0.68 4.03
N VAL A 100 26.82 0.07 5.00
CA VAL A 100 26.67 -0.34 6.41
C VAL A 100 25.19 -0.31 6.74
N PHE A 101 24.70 -1.37 7.38
CA PHE A 101 23.31 -1.53 7.80
C PHE A 101 23.13 -1.25 9.29
N ASN A 102 21.98 -0.67 9.63
CA ASN A 102 21.53 -0.57 11.01
C ASN A 102 20.43 -1.63 11.22
N TYR A 103 20.61 -2.46 12.23
CA TYR A 103 19.65 -3.51 12.55
C TYR A 103 18.82 -3.14 13.78
N THR A 104 17.53 -3.42 13.68
CA THR A 104 16.59 -3.43 14.80
C THR A 104 16.32 -4.88 15.23
N HIS A 105 15.74 -5.12 16.40
CA HIS A 105 15.33 -6.47 16.84
C HIS A 105 16.44 -7.53 16.99
N GLN A 106 17.72 -7.14 16.96
CA GLN A 106 18.84 -8.10 16.98
C GLN A 106 18.82 -9.04 18.19
N ASP A 107 18.45 -8.54 19.37
CA ASP A 107 18.50 -9.29 20.63
C ASP A 107 17.43 -10.41 20.69
N ASN A 108 16.30 -10.24 19.98
CA ASN A 108 15.15 -11.14 20.02
C ASN A 108 14.66 -11.60 18.64
N LEU A 109 15.44 -11.42 17.59
CA LEU A 109 15.01 -11.58 16.19
C LEU A 109 14.23 -12.87 15.94
N ALA A 110 14.71 -14.02 16.43
CA ALA A 110 14.03 -15.29 16.22
C ALA A 110 12.65 -15.39 16.90
N ALA A 111 12.49 -14.77 18.08
CA ALA A 111 11.23 -14.70 18.79
C ALA A 111 10.27 -13.74 18.10
N ASP A 112 10.78 -12.60 17.65
CA ASP A 112 10.02 -11.57 16.94
C ASP A 112 9.52 -12.08 15.58
N GLN A 113 10.38 -12.75 14.80
CA GLN A 113 9.97 -13.41 13.55
C GLN A 113 8.88 -14.46 13.77
N LYS A 114 8.99 -15.28 14.80
CA LYS A 114 7.97 -16.28 15.14
C LYS A 114 6.64 -15.64 15.52
N THR A 115 6.68 -14.54 16.25
CA THR A 115 5.49 -13.79 16.68
C THR A 115 4.86 -13.08 15.47
N PHE A 116 5.68 -12.49 14.61
CA PHE A 116 5.23 -11.88 13.35
C PHE A 116 4.48 -12.88 12.47
N VAL A 117 5.08 -14.03 12.16
CA VAL A 117 4.45 -15.09 11.36
C VAL A 117 3.10 -15.51 11.95
N LYS A 118 3.01 -15.66 13.28
CA LYS A 118 1.77 -16.04 13.95
C LYS A 118 0.66 -15.02 13.79
N LEU A 119 0.97 -13.71 13.87
CA LEU A 119 -0.01 -12.63 13.69
C LEU A 119 -0.51 -12.55 12.25
N VAL A 120 0.41 -12.60 11.31
CA VAL A 120 0.07 -12.56 9.88
C VAL A 120 -0.74 -13.78 9.46
N ASP A 121 -0.38 -14.98 9.93
CA ASP A 121 -1.15 -16.21 9.70
C ASP A 121 -2.59 -16.11 10.24
N GLN A 122 -2.78 -15.41 11.34
CA GLN A 122 -4.13 -15.20 11.89
C GLN A 122 -4.98 -14.34 10.95
N PHE A 123 -4.40 -13.29 10.35
CA PHE A 123 -5.07 -12.47 9.37
C PHE A 123 -5.33 -13.23 8.06
N SER A 124 -4.32 -13.92 7.53
CA SER A 124 -4.41 -14.70 6.29
C SER A 124 -5.46 -15.80 6.36
N ARG A 125 -5.63 -16.47 7.51
CA ARG A 125 -6.70 -17.46 7.68
C ARG A 125 -8.09 -16.91 7.41
N ASN A 126 -8.34 -15.64 7.75
CA ASN A 126 -9.60 -14.98 7.46
C ASN A 126 -9.79 -14.70 5.96
N LEU A 127 -8.69 -14.53 5.21
CA LEU A 127 -8.74 -14.31 3.76
C LEU A 127 -9.02 -15.59 2.97
N LYS A 128 -8.62 -16.76 3.50
CA LYS A 128 -8.77 -18.06 2.82
C LYS A 128 -10.22 -18.49 2.55
N GLN A 129 -11.20 -17.83 3.20
CA GLN A 129 -12.62 -18.06 2.90
C GLN A 129 -13.07 -17.46 1.56
N TYR A 130 -12.23 -16.61 0.93
CA TYR A 130 -12.54 -15.94 -0.33
C TYR A 130 -11.72 -16.54 -1.47
N ASP A 131 -12.38 -16.93 -2.56
CA ASP A 131 -11.73 -17.46 -3.76
C ASP A 131 -11.38 -16.37 -4.78
N ASN A 132 -11.80 -15.12 -4.53
CA ASN A 132 -11.64 -14.01 -5.46
C ASN A 132 -10.56 -13.03 -4.98
N ASP A 133 -9.55 -12.80 -5.82
CA ASP A 133 -8.42 -11.92 -5.50
C ASP A 133 -8.84 -10.48 -5.22
N TRP A 134 -9.82 -9.94 -5.97
CA TRP A 134 -10.36 -8.61 -5.71
C TRP A 134 -10.94 -8.49 -4.29
N ILE A 135 -11.67 -9.51 -3.84
CA ILE A 135 -12.26 -9.53 -2.50
C ILE A 135 -11.17 -9.65 -1.44
N LYS A 136 -10.14 -10.47 -1.65
CA LYS A 136 -9.00 -10.57 -0.73
C LYS A 136 -8.28 -9.21 -0.60
N LEU A 137 -7.96 -8.56 -1.73
CA LEU A 137 -7.32 -7.25 -1.75
C LEU A 137 -8.21 -6.16 -1.12
N TYR A 138 -9.53 -6.24 -1.31
CA TYR A 138 -10.50 -5.36 -0.64
C TYR A 138 -10.42 -5.49 0.88
N HIS A 139 -10.34 -6.71 1.42
CA HIS A 139 -10.21 -6.92 2.86
C HIS A 139 -8.84 -6.48 3.40
N ILE A 140 -7.75 -6.69 2.66
CA ILE A 140 -6.42 -6.20 3.02
C ILE A 140 -6.42 -4.66 3.07
N PHE A 141 -6.91 -4.01 2.02
CA PHE A 141 -7.01 -2.55 1.94
C PHE A 141 -7.85 -1.99 3.08
N SER A 142 -9.04 -2.56 3.28
CA SER A 142 -9.98 -2.12 4.32
C SER A 142 -9.39 -2.26 5.72
N TYR A 143 -8.71 -3.37 6.00
CA TYR A 143 -8.03 -3.57 7.28
C TYR A 143 -6.99 -2.49 7.54
N LEU A 144 -6.07 -2.28 6.60
CA LEU A 144 -5.00 -1.30 6.75
C LEU A 144 -5.55 0.11 6.88
N SER A 145 -6.44 0.54 5.97
CA SER A 145 -7.00 1.89 5.98
C SER A 145 -7.85 2.18 7.23
N LYS A 146 -8.54 1.17 7.79
CA LYS A 146 -9.45 1.36 8.92
C LYS A 146 -8.76 1.23 10.28
N THR A 147 -7.84 0.25 10.42
CA THR A 147 -7.34 -0.14 11.75
C THR A 147 -5.98 0.44 12.09
N ILE A 148 -5.18 0.80 11.09
CA ILE A 148 -3.83 1.29 11.33
C ILE A 148 -3.84 2.82 11.45
N THR A 149 -3.21 3.34 12.50
CA THR A 149 -3.04 4.78 12.69
C THR A 149 -1.86 5.28 11.88
N TYR A 150 -2.05 6.30 11.06
CA TYR A 150 -0.94 6.99 10.40
C TYR A 150 -0.31 7.99 11.36
N SER A 151 1.00 7.92 11.56
CA SER A 151 1.72 8.85 12.44
C SER A 151 3.15 9.07 11.98
N LEU A 152 3.53 10.34 11.82
CA LEU A 152 4.90 10.77 11.53
C LEU A 152 5.78 10.80 12.79
N ASP A 153 5.18 10.76 13.97
CA ASP A 153 5.92 10.66 15.23
C ASP A 153 6.55 9.27 15.44
N TYR A 154 6.04 8.30 14.69
CA TYR A 154 6.52 6.92 14.72
C TYR A 154 7.11 6.53 13.37
N MET A 155 8.42 6.75 13.21
CA MET A 155 9.12 6.63 11.92
C MET A 155 9.50 5.19 11.52
N ASP A 156 8.93 4.17 12.15
CA ASP A 156 9.13 2.79 11.68
C ASP A 156 8.46 2.57 10.32
N GLN A 157 9.27 2.30 9.31
CA GLN A 157 8.83 2.06 7.93
C GLN A 157 8.61 0.58 7.63
N SER A 158 8.73 -0.28 8.62
CA SER A 158 8.58 -1.72 8.50
C SER A 158 7.11 -2.14 8.70
N MET A 159 6.83 -3.40 8.42
CA MET A 159 5.55 -4.01 8.74
C MET A 159 5.41 -4.33 10.25
N TRP A 160 6.50 -4.30 11.01
CA TRP A 160 6.46 -4.61 12.45
C TRP A 160 5.49 -3.68 13.16
N SER A 161 5.70 -2.36 13.05
CA SER A 161 4.85 -1.36 13.70
C SER A 161 3.37 -1.48 13.30
N VAL A 162 3.12 -1.80 12.03
CA VAL A 162 1.74 -1.96 11.53
C VAL A 162 1.02 -3.11 12.23
N PHE A 163 1.67 -4.28 12.34
CA PHE A 163 1.01 -5.46 12.92
C PHE A 163 1.06 -5.52 14.44
N PHE A 164 2.05 -4.93 15.09
CA PHE A 164 2.22 -4.97 16.55
C PHE A 164 1.68 -3.74 17.26
N ASP A 165 1.98 -2.55 16.72
CA ASP A 165 1.62 -1.31 17.39
C ASP A 165 0.35 -0.67 16.81
N GLY A 166 -0.11 -1.17 15.63
CA GLY A 166 -1.25 -0.59 14.92
C GLY A 166 -0.97 0.82 14.38
N ILE A 167 0.31 1.17 14.21
CA ILE A 167 0.78 2.49 13.78
C ILE A 167 1.78 2.32 12.63
N GLY A 168 1.77 3.21 11.65
CA GLY A 168 2.75 3.17 10.57
C GLY A 168 2.74 4.43 9.73
N VAL A 169 3.76 4.54 8.87
CA VAL A 169 3.85 5.50 7.77
C VAL A 169 3.55 4.80 6.43
N CYS A 170 3.49 5.53 5.34
CA CYS A 170 3.15 4.99 4.01
C CYS A 170 3.93 3.71 3.63
N ALA A 171 5.22 3.64 3.94
CA ALA A 171 6.05 2.47 3.68
C ALA A 171 5.58 1.22 4.45
N GLY A 172 5.18 1.38 5.71
CA GLY A 172 4.60 0.30 6.51
C GLY A 172 3.27 -0.20 5.92
N PHE A 173 2.39 0.71 5.50
CA PHE A 173 1.13 0.37 4.83
C PHE A 173 1.37 -0.39 3.51
N ALA A 174 2.24 0.14 2.65
CA ALA A 174 2.51 -0.45 1.33
C ALA A 174 3.11 -1.85 1.45
N ARG A 175 4.14 -2.04 2.29
CA ARG A 175 4.79 -3.34 2.52
C ARG A 175 3.86 -4.35 3.19
N SER A 176 3.01 -3.90 4.13
CA SER A 176 2.01 -4.77 4.76
C SER A 176 0.98 -5.26 3.76
N PHE A 177 0.49 -4.39 2.89
CA PHE A 177 -0.41 -4.78 1.81
C PHE A 177 0.26 -5.78 0.86
N GLN A 178 1.47 -5.46 0.39
CA GLN A 178 2.23 -6.32 -0.50
C GLN A 178 2.46 -7.71 0.11
N TYR A 179 2.91 -7.76 1.36
CA TYR A 179 3.19 -9.02 2.05
C TYR A 179 1.94 -9.91 2.13
N LEU A 180 0.81 -9.33 2.55
CA LEU A 180 -0.46 -10.05 2.65
C LEU A 180 -0.95 -10.53 1.27
N ALA A 181 -0.81 -9.69 0.22
CA ALA A 181 -1.16 -10.08 -1.14
C ALA A 181 -0.29 -11.26 -1.64
N LEU A 182 1.04 -11.15 -1.47
CA LEU A 182 1.98 -12.22 -1.86
C LEU A 182 1.74 -13.51 -1.07
N LEU A 183 1.39 -13.43 0.21
CA LEU A 183 1.05 -14.60 1.04
C LEU A 183 -0.19 -15.34 0.53
N GLU A 184 -1.14 -14.62 -0.07
CA GLU A 184 -2.33 -15.18 -0.73
C GLU A 184 -2.07 -15.60 -2.20
N GLY A 185 -0.82 -15.53 -2.66
CA GLY A 185 -0.42 -15.87 -4.03
C GLY A 185 -0.75 -14.81 -5.07
N ILE A 186 -1.09 -13.59 -4.64
CA ILE A 186 -1.39 -12.46 -5.53
C ILE A 186 -0.11 -11.68 -5.80
N PRO A 187 0.40 -11.62 -7.05
CA PRO A 187 1.59 -10.84 -7.38
C PRO A 187 1.41 -9.38 -7.02
N SER A 188 2.39 -8.82 -6.32
CA SER A 188 2.32 -7.45 -5.81
C SER A 188 3.70 -6.80 -5.76
N VAL A 189 3.79 -5.49 -6.00
CA VAL A 189 5.02 -4.69 -6.00
C VAL A 189 4.79 -3.35 -5.34
N VAL A 190 5.81 -2.85 -4.61
CA VAL A 190 5.79 -1.50 -4.04
C VAL A 190 6.05 -0.47 -5.13
N VAL A 191 5.41 0.67 -5.04
CA VAL A 191 5.61 1.83 -5.91
C VAL A 191 6.24 2.95 -5.10
N HIS A 192 7.36 3.48 -5.60
CA HIS A 192 8.01 4.68 -5.08
C HIS A 192 7.54 5.91 -5.81
N GLY A 193 7.38 7.02 -5.10
CA GLY A 193 7.01 8.28 -5.72
C GLY A 193 6.81 9.40 -4.72
N TRP A 194 5.92 10.30 -5.07
CA TRP A 194 5.56 11.49 -4.31
C TRP A 194 4.06 11.74 -4.42
N GLY A 195 3.48 12.38 -3.40
CA GLY A 195 2.24 13.08 -3.59
C GLY A 195 2.41 14.17 -4.67
N ARG A 196 1.36 14.48 -5.40
CA ARG A 196 1.35 15.58 -6.37
C ARG A 196 0.69 16.80 -5.74
N GLU A 197 1.41 17.91 -5.71
CA GLU A 197 0.86 19.19 -5.30
C GLU A 197 -0.14 19.75 -6.33
N PRO A 198 -1.06 20.65 -5.93
CA PRO A 198 -2.03 21.26 -6.85
C PRO A 198 -1.40 21.98 -8.05
N ASP A 199 -0.18 22.49 -7.92
CA ASP A 199 0.58 23.11 -9.02
C ASP A 199 1.30 22.09 -9.93
N GLY A 200 1.14 20.78 -9.65
CA GLY A 200 1.73 19.69 -10.39
C GLY A 200 3.14 19.31 -9.96
N THR A 201 3.72 19.97 -8.97
CA THR A 201 5.07 19.67 -8.45
C THR A 201 5.05 18.45 -7.51
N LYS A 202 6.25 17.97 -7.18
CA LYS A 202 6.44 16.89 -6.20
C LYS A 202 6.19 17.42 -4.79
N GLY A 203 5.26 16.80 -4.10
CA GLY A 203 5.05 16.95 -2.67
C GLY A 203 5.93 16.00 -1.84
N GLU A 204 5.40 15.52 -0.73
CA GLU A 204 6.12 14.62 0.16
C GLU A 204 6.40 13.26 -0.50
N PRO A 205 7.57 12.66 -0.23
CA PRO A 205 7.87 11.29 -0.64
C PRO A 205 6.79 10.31 -0.16
N HIS A 206 6.38 9.41 -1.04
CA HIS A 206 5.29 8.49 -0.78
C HIS A 206 5.53 7.10 -1.35
N LEU A 207 5.05 6.08 -0.64
CA LEU A 207 5.03 4.69 -1.08
C LEU A 207 3.62 4.16 -1.06
N TRP A 208 3.26 3.47 -2.14
CA TRP A 208 2.02 2.71 -2.25
C TRP A 208 2.28 1.38 -2.96
N VAL A 209 1.28 0.68 -3.43
CA VAL A 209 1.44 -0.69 -3.90
C VAL A 209 0.65 -0.94 -5.18
N MET A 210 1.14 -1.87 -5.99
CA MET A 210 0.38 -2.48 -7.07
C MET A 210 0.17 -3.97 -6.80
N ALA A 211 -0.98 -4.49 -7.24
CA ALA A 211 -1.26 -5.92 -7.23
C ALA A 211 -1.94 -6.34 -8.53
N LYS A 212 -1.77 -7.62 -8.89
CA LYS A 212 -2.31 -8.20 -10.12
C LYS A 212 -3.65 -8.89 -9.83
N ILE A 213 -4.66 -8.60 -10.66
CA ILE A 213 -5.95 -9.30 -10.65
C ILE A 213 -6.18 -9.85 -12.05
N GLY A 214 -6.27 -11.16 -12.18
CA GLY A 214 -6.29 -11.80 -13.50
C GLY A 214 -5.01 -11.49 -14.27
N ASP A 215 -5.13 -10.87 -15.44
CA ASP A 215 -3.98 -10.48 -16.28
C ASP A 215 -3.58 -9.01 -16.13
N SER A 216 -4.32 -8.21 -15.39
CA SER A 216 -4.12 -6.76 -15.27
C SER A 216 -3.54 -6.38 -13.91
N TRP A 217 -2.71 -5.31 -13.91
CA TRP A 217 -2.17 -4.69 -12.72
C TRP A 217 -2.96 -3.45 -12.34
N TYR A 218 -3.07 -3.20 -11.04
CA TYR A 218 -3.80 -2.07 -10.47
C TYR A 218 -3.04 -1.47 -9.31
N HIS A 219 -3.19 -0.18 -9.11
CA HIS A 219 -2.67 0.53 -7.95
C HIS A 219 -3.64 0.48 -6.77
N PHE A 220 -3.06 0.46 -5.58
CA PHE A 220 -3.75 0.53 -4.29
C PHE A 220 -2.97 1.45 -3.37
N ASP A 221 -3.63 2.43 -2.76
CA ASP A 221 -3.01 3.24 -1.72
C ASP A 221 -3.84 3.20 -0.44
N PRO A 222 -3.56 2.25 0.46
CA PRO A 222 -4.28 2.14 1.73
C PRO A 222 -3.98 3.28 2.70
N THR A 223 -2.90 4.05 2.51
CA THR A 223 -2.58 5.23 3.31
C THR A 223 -3.57 6.35 3.01
N TRP A 224 -3.71 6.70 1.73
CA TRP A 224 -4.68 7.70 1.27
C TRP A 224 -6.11 7.15 1.21
N GLY A 225 -6.27 5.85 1.38
CA GLY A 225 -7.55 5.19 1.59
C GLY A 225 -8.22 5.52 2.91
N LYS A 226 -7.55 6.25 3.82
CA LYS A 226 -8.10 6.65 5.11
C LYS A 226 -8.68 8.07 5.02
N TYR A 227 -9.90 8.27 5.58
CA TYR A 227 -10.42 9.61 5.84
C TYR A 227 -9.92 10.10 7.20
N ASP A 228 -9.55 11.37 7.28
CA ASP A 228 -9.00 11.97 8.49
C ASP A 228 -10.06 12.18 9.59
N ASP A 229 -11.34 12.31 9.22
CA ASP A 229 -12.38 12.85 10.08
C ASP A 229 -13.24 11.79 10.79
N ASP A 230 -13.39 10.55 10.28
CA ASP A 230 -14.41 9.62 10.78
C ASP A 230 -14.05 8.13 10.76
N ASN A 231 -12.79 7.77 10.59
CA ASN A 231 -12.33 6.37 10.43
C ASN A 231 -13.02 5.59 9.30
N SER A 232 -13.68 6.26 8.36
CA SER A 232 -14.22 5.58 7.18
C SER A 232 -13.11 5.29 6.16
N ILE A 233 -13.43 4.55 5.11
CA ILE A 233 -12.48 4.14 4.08
C ILE A 233 -12.77 4.89 2.78
N LYS A 234 -11.76 5.53 2.23
CA LYS A 234 -11.77 6.20 0.92
C LYS A 234 -11.33 5.20 -0.15
N TYR A 235 -12.28 4.47 -0.72
CA TYR A 235 -11.99 3.46 -1.76
C TYR A 235 -11.62 4.06 -3.13
N THR A 236 -11.55 5.38 -3.26
CA THR A 236 -11.11 6.06 -4.48
C THR A 236 -9.68 5.71 -4.88
N TYR A 237 -8.85 5.23 -3.94
CA TYR A 237 -7.50 4.75 -4.19
C TYR A 237 -7.38 3.22 -4.18
N PHE A 238 -8.49 2.51 -4.41
CA PHE A 238 -8.54 1.06 -4.49
C PHE A 238 -8.72 0.58 -5.93
N CYS A 239 -7.79 -0.24 -6.42
CA CYS A 239 -7.85 -0.90 -7.72
C CYS A 239 -7.88 0.08 -8.90
N ARG A 240 -6.87 0.96 -9.00
CA ARG A 240 -6.85 2.08 -9.95
C ARG A 240 -5.85 1.90 -11.07
N SER A 241 -6.15 2.53 -12.20
CA SER A 241 -5.17 2.68 -13.29
C SER A 241 -4.06 3.68 -12.92
N GLN A 242 -2.92 3.58 -13.62
CA GLN A 242 -1.86 4.56 -13.52
C GLN A 242 -2.35 5.98 -13.87
N LYS A 243 -3.15 6.10 -14.93
CA LYS A 243 -3.73 7.38 -15.35
C LYS A 243 -4.55 8.06 -14.24
N TYR A 244 -5.27 7.27 -13.45
CA TYR A 244 -6.01 7.81 -12.30
C TYR A 244 -5.06 8.26 -11.20
N MET A 245 -4.11 7.41 -10.83
CA MET A 245 -3.15 7.74 -9.77
C MET A 245 -2.29 8.96 -10.09
N GLU A 246 -1.91 9.16 -11.35
CA GLU A 246 -1.11 10.31 -11.77
C GLU A 246 -1.81 11.67 -11.60
N GLN A 247 -3.10 11.71 -11.29
CA GLN A 247 -3.79 12.95 -10.93
C GLN A 247 -3.29 13.48 -9.56
N THR A 248 -2.98 12.59 -8.64
CA THR A 248 -2.59 12.92 -7.25
C THR A 248 -1.21 12.38 -6.84
N HIS A 249 -0.58 11.55 -7.68
CA HIS A 249 0.70 10.91 -7.41
C HIS A 249 1.69 11.17 -8.55
N ILE A 250 2.98 11.15 -8.21
CA ILE A 250 4.10 11.18 -9.19
C ILE A 250 4.93 9.92 -8.96
N ILE A 251 5.08 9.09 -10.00
CA ILE A 251 5.82 7.83 -9.92
C ILE A 251 7.32 8.08 -10.07
N ASP A 252 8.14 7.44 -9.24
CA ASP A 252 9.59 7.43 -9.40
C ASP A 252 10.01 6.35 -10.40
N MET A 253 10.28 6.77 -11.63
CA MET A 253 10.65 5.87 -12.73
C MET A 253 12.00 5.15 -12.54
N ARG A 254 12.77 5.48 -11.51
CA ARG A 254 13.97 4.73 -11.12
C ARG A 254 13.64 3.35 -10.55
N TYR A 255 12.39 3.16 -10.11
CA TYR A 255 11.82 1.89 -9.66
C TYR A 255 10.77 1.44 -10.68
N PRO A 256 11.15 0.61 -11.67
CA PRO A 256 10.23 0.18 -12.72
C PRO A 256 9.03 -0.59 -12.16
N ILE A 257 7.84 -0.24 -12.63
CA ILE A 257 6.58 -0.86 -12.24
C ILE A 257 5.87 -1.48 -13.45
N PRO A 258 4.94 -2.42 -13.24
CA PRO A 258 4.10 -2.93 -14.32
C PRO A 258 3.10 -1.86 -14.81
N ALA A 259 2.63 -1.99 -16.05
CA ALA A 259 1.61 -1.10 -16.59
C ALA A 259 0.23 -1.40 -15.99
N ALA A 260 -0.50 -0.34 -15.62
CA ALA A 260 -1.87 -0.40 -15.11
C ALA A 260 -2.79 0.52 -15.92
N ASN A 261 -3.51 -0.03 -16.88
CA ASN A 261 -4.24 0.75 -17.90
C ASN A 261 -5.77 0.71 -17.73
N ASP A 262 -6.28 0.08 -16.69
CA ASP A 262 -7.69 -0.25 -16.55
C ASP A 262 -8.25 0.17 -15.19
N ASP A 263 -9.43 0.81 -15.18
CA ASP A 263 -10.19 1.21 -13.99
C ASP A 263 -11.51 0.43 -13.85
N THR A 264 -11.78 -0.56 -14.70
CA THR A 264 -13.06 -1.31 -14.68
C THR A 264 -13.26 -2.09 -13.38
N MET A 265 -12.15 -2.43 -12.69
CA MET A 265 -12.16 -3.11 -11.41
C MET A 265 -12.09 -2.16 -10.21
N SER A 266 -12.14 -0.84 -10.42
CA SER A 266 -12.18 0.12 -9.31
C SER A 266 -13.41 -0.12 -8.42
N TYR A 267 -13.33 0.29 -7.15
CA TYR A 267 -14.43 0.10 -6.22
C TYR A 267 -15.73 0.76 -6.72
N ALA A 268 -15.63 1.97 -7.25
CA ALA A 268 -16.78 2.70 -7.78
C ALA A 268 -17.38 1.99 -9.01
N SER A 269 -16.55 1.44 -9.90
CA SER A 269 -17.02 0.68 -11.07
C SER A 269 -17.76 -0.60 -10.66
N ILE A 270 -17.16 -1.40 -9.78
CA ILE A 270 -17.75 -2.66 -9.29
C ILE A 270 -19.04 -2.42 -8.49
N ARG A 271 -19.15 -1.30 -7.80
CA ARG A 271 -20.34 -0.91 -7.02
C ARG A 271 -21.35 -0.11 -7.83
N HIS A 272 -21.11 0.11 -9.12
CA HIS A 272 -21.95 0.94 -9.99
C HIS A 272 -22.14 2.38 -9.45
N ARG A 273 -21.09 2.94 -8.86
CA ARG A 273 -21.05 4.28 -8.23
C ARG A 273 -20.13 5.26 -8.98
N TYR A 274 -19.77 4.93 -10.21
CA TYR A 274 -19.05 5.81 -11.12
C TYR A 274 -20.02 6.49 -12.07
N ILE A 275 -19.97 7.82 -12.14
CA ILE A 275 -20.83 8.65 -12.99
C ILE A 275 -19.96 9.28 -14.09
N GLU A 276 -20.08 8.76 -15.29
CA GLU A 276 -19.44 9.34 -16.48
C GLU A 276 -20.09 10.66 -16.87
N LYS A 277 -21.44 10.69 -16.88
CA LYS A 277 -22.26 11.86 -17.15
C LYS A 277 -23.39 11.91 -16.13
N TYR A 278 -23.45 13.02 -15.38
CA TYR A 278 -24.47 13.17 -14.35
C TYR A 278 -25.89 13.26 -14.95
N SER A 279 -26.81 12.54 -14.30
CA SER A 279 -28.24 12.70 -14.44
C SER A 279 -28.95 12.38 -13.12
N ALA A 280 -30.02 13.12 -12.79
CA ALA A 280 -30.80 12.91 -11.59
C ALA A 280 -31.37 11.48 -11.50
N GLU A 281 -31.84 10.93 -12.62
CA GLU A 281 -32.33 9.56 -12.68
C GLU A 281 -31.24 8.52 -12.42
N GLY A 282 -30.03 8.72 -13.01
CA GLY A 282 -28.88 7.84 -12.77
C GLY A 282 -28.47 7.85 -11.31
N PHE A 283 -28.40 9.03 -10.70
CA PHE A 283 -28.06 9.17 -9.28
C PHE A 283 -29.12 8.55 -8.37
N ALA A 284 -30.41 8.73 -8.66
CA ALA A 284 -31.50 8.11 -7.90
C ALA A 284 -31.39 6.58 -7.85
N LYS A 285 -30.95 5.94 -8.96
CA LYS A 285 -30.70 4.49 -8.99
C LYS A 285 -29.54 4.08 -8.08
N ILE A 286 -28.44 4.88 -8.04
CA ILE A 286 -27.31 4.67 -7.13
C ILE A 286 -27.76 4.77 -5.68
N LEU A 287 -28.55 5.81 -5.36
CA LEU A 287 -29.11 6.02 -4.02
C LEU A 287 -30.01 4.87 -3.58
N ALA A 288 -30.94 4.47 -4.45
CA ALA A 288 -31.85 3.35 -4.18
C ALA A 288 -31.09 2.02 -3.96
N ASP A 289 -30.06 1.75 -4.74
CA ASP A 289 -29.21 0.56 -4.56
C ASP A 289 -28.42 0.63 -3.24
N ALA A 290 -27.90 1.79 -2.86
CA ALA A 290 -27.21 2.00 -1.59
C ALA A 290 -28.15 1.73 -0.40
N VAL A 291 -29.34 2.31 -0.41
CA VAL A 291 -30.37 2.12 0.64
C VAL A 291 -30.79 0.65 0.74
N LYS A 292 -31.06 0.01 -0.42
CA LYS A 292 -31.43 -1.43 -0.45
C LYS A 292 -30.35 -2.34 0.14
N ARG A 293 -29.08 -1.95 0.04
CA ARG A 293 -27.96 -2.70 0.64
C ARG A 293 -27.68 -2.34 2.09
N GLY A 294 -28.35 -1.33 2.64
CA GLY A 294 -28.07 -0.79 3.97
C GLY A 294 -26.77 0.02 4.04
N ASP A 295 -26.29 0.52 2.88
CA ASP A 295 -25.08 1.35 2.81
C ASP A 295 -25.43 2.80 3.22
N MET A 296 -25.52 3.06 4.52
CA MET A 296 -25.83 4.40 5.04
C MET A 296 -24.72 5.42 4.78
N THR A 297 -23.51 4.97 4.45
CA THR A 297 -22.40 5.82 3.99
C THR A 297 -21.85 5.25 2.69
N PHE A 298 -21.79 6.10 1.66
CA PHE A 298 -21.23 5.70 0.38
C PHE A 298 -20.58 6.85 -0.38
N THR A 299 -19.62 6.53 -1.24
CA THR A 299 -18.94 7.50 -2.11
C THR A 299 -19.33 7.26 -3.56
N VAL A 300 -19.55 8.34 -4.29
CA VAL A 300 -19.78 8.35 -5.74
C VAL A 300 -18.62 9.08 -6.40
N GLU A 301 -18.08 8.51 -7.47
CA GLU A 301 -17.00 9.10 -8.26
C GLU A 301 -17.55 9.66 -9.59
N PHE A 302 -16.89 10.70 -10.10
CA PHE A 302 -17.29 11.39 -11.31
C PHE A 302 -16.15 11.42 -12.33
N SER A 303 -16.49 11.43 -13.60
CA SER A 303 -15.51 11.50 -14.69
C SER A 303 -14.75 12.83 -14.75
N SER A 304 -15.30 13.89 -14.18
CA SER A 304 -14.73 15.23 -14.18
C SER A 304 -15.32 16.13 -13.10
N LEU A 305 -14.58 17.19 -12.74
CA LEU A 305 -15.07 18.23 -11.84
C LEU A 305 -16.36 18.89 -12.36
N SER A 306 -16.50 19.04 -13.67
CA SER A 306 -17.74 19.58 -14.26
C SER A 306 -18.96 18.69 -13.97
N GLU A 307 -18.82 17.39 -14.06
CA GLU A 307 -19.93 16.46 -13.77
C GLU A 307 -20.22 16.41 -12.26
N MET A 308 -19.20 16.46 -11.41
CA MET A 308 -19.37 16.56 -9.95
C MET A 308 -20.06 17.86 -9.54
N THR A 309 -19.67 18.98 -10.13
CA THR A 309 -20.32 20.29 -9.86
C THR A 309 -21.78 20.31 -10.27
N LYS A 310 -22.13 19.71 -11.43
CA LYS A 310 -23.53 19.57 -11.84
C LYS A 310 -24.34 18.75 -10.85
N ALA A 311 -23.78 17.63 -10.39
CA ALA A 311 -24.40 16.79 -9.37
C ALA A 311 -24.64 17.59 -8.08
N TYR A 312 -23.62 18.29 -7.60
CA TYR A 312 -23.70 19.12 -6.39
C TYR A 312 -24.81 20.17 -6.48
N GLN A 313 -24.85 20.92 -7.60
CA GLN A 313 -25.88 21.95 -7.80
C GLN A 313 -27.29 21.36 -7.79
N ASP A 314 -27.49 20.25 -8.48
CA ASP A 314 -28.79 19.59 -8.53
C ASP A 314 -29.20 18.96 -7.19
N LEU A 315 -28.33 18.17 -6.61
CA LEU A 315 -28.62 17.37 -5.42
C LEU A 315 -28.80 18.24 -4.16
N PHE A 316 -27.90 19.19 -3.94
CA PHE A 316 -27.80 19.88 -2.65
C PHE A 316 -28.24 21.34 -2.72
N VAL A 317 -27.90 22.09 -3.76
CA VAL A 317 -28.35 23.49 -3.92
C VAL A 317 -29.83 23.53 -4.31
N ASN A 318 -30.23 22.75 -5.32
CA ASN A 318 -31.63 22.62 -5.77
C ASN A 318 -32.46 21.64 -4.91
N ARG A 319 -31.85 21.00 -3.91
CA ARG A 319 -32.48 20.07 -2.96
C ARG A 319 -33.10 18.81 -3.58
N ASN A 320 -32.66 18.40 -4.77
CA ASN A 320 -33.19 17.21 -5.41
C ASN A 320 -32.87 15.91 -4.66
N PHE A 321 -31.79 15.89 -3.86
CA PHE A 321 -31.44 14.76 -3.02
C PHE A 321 -32.56 14.43 -2.00
N LEU A 322 -33.14 15.46 -1.36
CA LEU A 322 -34.29 15.26 -0.47
C LEU A 322 -35.50 14.68 -1.21
N ASN A 323 -35.78 15.18 -2.42
CA ASN A 323 -36.87 14.66 -3.22
C ASN A 323 -36.67 13.17 -3.56
N MET A 324 -35.43 12.76 -3.85
CA MET A 324 -35.10 11.36 -4.10
C MET A 324 -35.30 10.49 -2.86
N ILE A 325 -34.86 10.96 -1.67
CA ILE A 325 -35.07 10.24 -0.41
C ILE A 325 -36.56 10.04 -0.15
N TYR A 326 -37.39 11.07 -0.31
CA TYR A 326 -38.84 10.97 -0.09
C TYR A 326 -39.56 10.03 -1.07
N GLN A 327 -38.95 9.68 -2.19
CA GLN A 327 -39.48 8.72 -3.16
C GLN A 327 -39.06 7.27 -2.88
N LEU A 328 -38.15 7.05 -1.92
CA LEU A 328 -37.73 5.71 -1.52
C LEU A 328 -38.78 5.15 -0.53
N ASP A 329 -39.48 4.10 -0.94
CA ASP A 329 -40.35 3.34 -0.06
C ASP A 329 -39.51 2.67 1.04
N ASP A 330 -39.89 2.75 2.29
CA ASP A 330 -39.28 2.14 3.47
C ASP A 330 -37.93 2.73 3.98
N ALA A 331 -37.51 3.92 3.52
CA ALA A 331 -36.30 4.53 4.04
C ALA A 331 -36.56 5.46 5.25
N GLU A 332 -36.18 5.04 6.45
CA GLU A 332 -36.15 5.90 7.64
C GLU A 332 -34.86 6.76 7.66
N ILE A 333 -34.69 7.66 6.67
CA ILE A 333 -33.58 8.59 6.61
C ILE A 333 -34.05 9.91 7.21
N LEU A 334 -33.53 10.28 8.39
CA LEU A 334 -33.91 11.46 9.12
C LEU A 334 -33.09 12.69 8.74
N SER A 335 -31.85 12.49 8.35
CA SER A 335 -30.95 13.57 7.92
C SER A 335 -29.84 13.02 7.03
N TYR A 336 -29.06 13.91 6.42
CA TYR A 336 -27.88 13.53 5.65
C TYR A 336 -26.79 14.59 5.77
N ASN A 337 -25.53 14.15 5.58
CA ASN A 337 -24.37 14.98 5.36
C ASN A 337 -23.73 14.60 4.02
N HIS A 338 -22.99 15.53 3.40
CA HIS A 338 -22.18 15.26 2.23
C HIS A 338 -20.85 15.98 2.32
N PHE A 339 -19.83 15.39 1.67
CA PHE A 339 -18.48 15.93 1.58
C PHE A 339 -18.00 15.78 0.14
N GLU A 340 -17.35 16.79 -0.38
CA GLU A 340 -16.80 16.83 -1.73
C GLU A 340 -15.28 16.75 -1.63
N TYR A 341 -14.69 15.93 -2.50
CA TYR A 341 -13.26 15.71 -2.62
C TYR A 341 -12.85 15.97 -4.07
N GLU A 342 -12.41 17.19 -4.37
CA GLU A 342 -12.06 17.61 -5.73
C GLU A 342 -10.83 16.88 -6.26
N ASP A 343 -9.87 16.57 -5.39
CA ASP A 343 -8.65 15.81 -5.69
C ASP A 343 -8.94 14.43 -6.28
N SER A 344 -9.98 13.79 -5.81
CA SER A 344 -10.41 12.44 -6.22
C SER A 344 -11.71 12.43 -7.02
N LEU A 345 -12.21 13.60 -7.43
CA LEU A 345 -13.48 13.76 -8.17
C LEU A 345 -14.62 12.94 -7.55
N SER A 346 -14.73 12.99 -6.23
CA SER A 346 -15.67 12.13 -5.50
C SER A 346 -16.53 12.90 -4.51
N MET A 347 -17.68 12.34 -4.20
CA MET A 347 -18.63 12.87 -3.24
C MET A 347 -19.05 11.78 -2.28
N LYS A 348 -18.80 11.98 -0.98
CA LYS A 348 -19.22 11.09 0.09
C LYS A 348 -20.56 11.55 0.63
N ILE A 349 -21.48 10.61 0.79
CA ILE A 349 -22.82 10.84 1.32
C ILE A 349 -23.00 9.98 2.56
N ILE A 350 -23.47 10.60 3.64
CA ILE A 350 -23.81 9.97 4.90
C ILE A 350 -25.29 10.20 5.14
N MET A 351 -26.06 9.14 5.21
CA MET A 351 -27.48 9.13 5.59
C MET A 351 -27.61 8.75 7.07
N ILE A 352 -28.45 9.44 7.80
CA ILE A 352 -28.61 9.27 9.25
C ILE A 352 -30.09 9.03 9.56
#